data_032d2fdafae5c3a4b6fbd813ed84c596
#
_entry.id   032d2fdafae5c3a4b6fbd813ed84c596
#
_cell.length_a   1.000
_cell.length_b   1.000
_cell.length_c   1.000
_cell.angle_alpha   90.00
_cell.angle_beta   90.00
_cell.angle_gamma   90.00
#
_symmetry.space_group_name_H-M   'P 1'
#
loop_
_entity.id
_entity.type
_entity.pdbx_description
1 polymer ?
#
loop_
_entity_poly.entity_id
_entity_poly.type
_entity_poly.pdbx_seq_one_letter_code
_entity_poly.pdbx_strand_id
1 'polypeptide(L)'
;MTDKQTLKLKLDRLEEILSGYGQMLVALSGGVDSVFLTSFAYRLWGDDRIAALTASGPHFAPDEIEYARGFCEKLGISHKVQDVSFIMPVIEDNPTDRCYHCKKAIFSELVQRAQMVGSVLADGTNLSDMDDYRPGHRALEELGIASPLKEAGLTKPEIRQALHMIAEEDSAIASAFMITTPSGDTMPIWEKP
;
A
#
# COMPACT_ATOMS: atom_id res chain seq x y z
N MET A 1 28.22 -6.61 6.08
CA MET A 1 27.34 -6.72 4.89
C MET A 1 27.22 -5.34 4.29
N THR A 2 27.21 -5.23 2.96
CA THR A 2 26.95 -3.95 2.29
C THR A 2 25.45 -3.64 2.34
N ASP A 3 25.06 -2.36 2.27
CA ASP A 3 23.64 -1.95 2.25
C ASP A 3 22.84 -2.68 1.17
N LYS A 4 23.44 -2.88 -0.02
CA LYS A 4 22.82 -3.67 -1.11
C LYS A 4 22.56 -5.14 -0.76
N GLN A 5 23.47 -5.79 -0.02
CA GLN A 5 23.27 -7.18 0.43
C GLN A 5 22.15 -7.28 1.46
N THR A 6 22.07 -6.32 2.36
CA THR A 6 21.00 -6.24 3.36
C THR A 6 19.64 -6.04 2.70
N LEU A 7 19.52 -5.10 1.75
CA LEU A 7 18.28 -4.88 1.02
C LEU A 7 17.85 -6.13 0.25
N LYS A 8 18.77 -6.81 -0.44
CA LYS A 8 18.45 -8.04 -1.16
C LYS A 8 17.85 -9.10 -0.23
N LEU A 9 18.46 -9.36 0.93
CA LEU A 9 17.92 -10.33 1.90
C LEU A 9 16.51 -9.98 2.37
N LYS A 10 16.20 -8.69 2.55
CA LYS A 10 14.85 -8.25 2.92
C LYS A 10 13.85 -8.42 1.78
N LEU A 11 14.26 -8.21 0.54
CA LEU A 11 13.43 -8.46 -0.63
C LEU A 11 13.17 -9.96 -0.83
N ASP A 12 14.19 -10.81 -0.66
CA ASP A 12 14.05 -12.28 -0.67
C ASP A 12 13.08 -12.73 0.45
N ARG A 13 13.16 -12.09 1.63
CA ARG A 13 12.21 -12.35 2.73
C ARG A 13 10.79 -11.89 2.40
N LEU A 14 10.63 -10.74 1.74
CA LEU A 14 9.32 -10.27 1.29
C LEU A 14 8.70 -11.25 0.29
N GLU A 15 9.49 -11.75 -0.66
CA GLU A 15 9.05 -12.78 -1.61
C GLU A 15 8.57 -14.05 -0.91
N GLU A 16 9.33 -14.52 0.10
CA GLU A 16 8.94 -15.68 0.91
C GLU A 16 7.61 -15.47 1.63
N ILE A 17 7.41 -14.31 2.28
CA ILE A 17 6.17 -13.93 2.96
C ILE A 17 5.00 -13.93 1.97
N LEU A 18 5.15 -13.25 0.85
CA LEU A 18 4.09 -13.16 -0.16
C LEU A 18 3.76 -14.53 -0.75
N SER A 19 4.77 -15.38 -0.98
CA SER A 19 4.57 -16.74 -1.51
C SER A 19 3.68 -17.60 -0.62
N GLY A 20 3.57 -17.29 0.67
CA GLY A 20 2.62 -17.90 1.59
C GLY A 20 1.15 -17.51 1.39
N TYR A 21 0.88 -16.46 0.61
CA TYR A 21 -0.49 -16.01 0.33
C TYR A 21 -1.06 -16.67 -0.92
N GLY A 22 -2.35 -17.07 -0.89
CA GLY A 22 -3.06 -17.58 -2.06
C GLY A 22 -3.40 -16.45 -3.04
N GLN A 23 -4.21 -15.50 -2.58
CA GLN A 23 -4.57 -14.26 -3.26
C GLN A 23 -4.43 -13.09 -2.30
N MET A 24 -4.07 -11.92 -2.80
CA MET A 24 -3.87 -10.73 -1.99
C MET A 24 -4.69 -9.55 -2.52
N LEU A 25 -5.38 -8.89 -1.60
CA LEU A 25 -6.02 -7.60 -1.82
C LEU A 25 -5.17 -6.53 -1.11
N VAL A 26 -4.60 -5.59 -1.85
CA VAL A 26 -3.79 -4.53 -1.28
C VAL A 26 -4.65 -3.31 -0.97
N ALA A 27 -4.58 -2.80 0.27
CA ALA A 27 -5.09 -1.49 0.61
C ALA A 27 -4.18 -0.41 -0.02
N LEU A 28 -4.49 -0.02 -1.26
CA LEU A 28 -3.69 0.88 -2.08
C LEU A 28 -4.09 2.33 -1.82
N SER A 29 -3.25 3.08 -1.10
CA SER A 29 -3.50 4.50 -0.78
C SER A 29 -3.01 5.48 -1.84
N GLY A 30 -2.27 5.01 -2.86
CA GLY A 30 -1.54 5.89 -3.78
C GLY A 30 -0.22 6.45 -3.20
N GLY A 31 0.16 6.04 -1.99
CA GLY A 31 1.45 6.35 -1.38
C GLY A 31 2.54 5.35 -1.78
N VAL A 32 3.80 5.77 -1.63
CA VAL A 32 5.01 5.04 -2.05
C VAL A 32 5.02 3.58 -1.58
N ASP A 33 4.69 3.35 -0.30
CA ASP A 33 4.82 2.04 0.32
C ASP A 33 3.79 1.04 -0.22
N SER A 34 2.52 1.47 -0.36
CA SER A 34 1.46 0.62 -0.92
C SER A 34 1.66 0.36 -2.41
N VAL A 35 2.19 1.33 -3.15
CA VAL A 35 2.56 1.17 -4.56
C VAL A 35 3.71 0.18 -4.71
N PHE A 36 4.74 0.27 -3.84
CA PHE A 36 5.83 -0.69 -3.83
C PHE A 36 5.34 -2.12 -3.58
N LEU A 37 4.53 -2.33 -2.53
CA LEU A 37 3.97 -3.65 -2.22
C LEU A 37 3.20 -4.21 -3.42
N THR A 38 2.34 -3.38 -4.03
CA THR A 38 1.54 -3.79 -5.19
C THR A 38 2.43 -4.16 -6.38
N SER A 39 3.44 -3.33 -6.69
CA SER A 39 4.36 -3.58 -7.80
C SER A 39 5.21 -4.82 -7.59
N PHE A 40 5.69 -5.04 -6.38
CA PHE A 40 6.50 -6.20 -6.03
C PHE A 40 5.71 -7.50 -6.17
N ALA A 41 4.47 -7.52 -5.66
CA ALA A 41 3.58 -8.65 -5.80
C ALA A 41 3.18 -8.89 -7.27
N TYR A 42 2.94 -7.83 -8.04
CA TYR A 42 2.66 -7.92 -9.47
C TYR A 42 3.82 -8.56 -10.25
N ARG A 43 5.06 -8.21 -9.93
CA ARG A 43 6.25 -8.85 -10.54
C ARG A 43 6.35 -10.34 -10.24
N LEU A 44 5.90 -10.78 -9.07
CA LEU A 44 5.93 -12.19 -8.68
C LEU A 44 4.81 -13.01 -9.33
N TRP A 45 3.62 -12.43 -9.50
CA TRP A 45 2.41 -13.18 -9.81
C TRP A 45 1.67 -12.74 -11.07
N GLY A 46 2.06 -11.61 -11.68
CA GLY A 46 1.20 -10.93 -12.65
C GLY A 46 -0.06 -10.37 -11.98
N ASP A 47 -1.13 -10.23 -12.73
CA ASP A 47 -2.44 -9.71 -12.28
C ASP A 47 -3.38 -10.80 -11.72
N ASP A 48 -3.02 -12.09 -11.86
CA ASP A 48 -3.90 -13.23 -11.51
C ASP A 48 -4.18 -13.37 -10.00
N ARG A 49 -3.23 -12.98 -9.14
CA ARG A 49 -3.27 -13.23 -7.70
C ARG A 49 -3.32 -11.95 -6.85
N ILE A 50 -3.35 -10.80 -7.51
CA ILE A 50 -3.35 -9.49 -6.84
C ILE A 50 -4.53 -8.65 -7.31
N ALA A 51 -5.16 -7.97 -6.37
CA ALA A 51 -6.12 -6.89 -6.62
C ALA A 51 -5.82 -5.74 -5.67
N ALA A 52 -6.30 -4.56 -6.01
CA ALA A 52 -6.13 -3.36 -5.20
C ALA A 52 -7.49 -2.77 -4.79
N LEU A 53 -7.52 -2.21 -3.59
CA LEU A 53 -8.69 -1.54 -3.03
C LEU A 53 -8.27 -0.20 -2.45
N THR A 54 -8.86 0.89 -2.94
CA THR A 54 -8.58 2.25 -2.47
C THR A 54 -9.80 2.80 -1.74
N ALA A 55 -9.60 3.26 -0.52
CA ALA A 55 -10.65 3.97 0.21
C ALA A 55 -10.83 5.38 -0.34
N SER A 56 -12.08 5.85 -0.44
CA SER A 56 -12.43 7.21 -0.87
C SER A 56 -13.43 7.87 0.07
N GLY A 57 -13.39 9.18 0.14
CA GLY A 57 -14.27 9.98 0.97
C GLY A 57 -13.70 11.39 1.17
N PRO A 58 -14.38 12.27 1.92
CA PRO A 58 -14.02 13.70 2.03
C PRO A 58 -12.62 14.00 2.59
N HIS A 59 -11.96 13.04 3.27
CA HIS A 59 -10.62 13.25 3.84
C HIS A 59 -9.50 12.62 3.04
N PHE A 60 -9.79 11.97 1.93
CA PHE A 60 -8.79 11.41 1.04
C PHE A 60 -8.47 12.40 -0.06
N ALA A 61 -7.19 12.53 -0.39
CA ALA A 61 -6.75 13.38 -1.48
C ALA A 61 -7.21 12.80 -2.83
N PRO A 62 -7.99 13.55 -3.64
CA PRO A 62 -8.51 13.03 -4.91
C PRO A 62 -7.42 12.62 -5.89
N ASP A 63 -6.28 13.31 -5.88
CA ASP A 63 -5.11 13.03 -6.71
C ASP A 63 -4.45 11.68 -6.35
N GLU A 64 -4.45 11.29 -5.08
CA GLU A 64 -3.95 9.97 -4.67
C GLU A 64 -4.86 8.85 -5.15
N ILE A 65 -6.18 9.03 -5.10
CA ILE A 65 -7.17 8.07 -5.60
C ILE A 65 -7.04 7.91 -7.11
N GLU A 66 -6.91 9.03 -7.83
CA GLU A 66 -6.76 9.02 -9.28
C GLU A 66 -5.43 8.38 -9.71
N TYR A 67 -4.36 8.69 -8.98
CA TYR A 67 -3.07 8.01 -9.21
C TYR A 67 -3.18 6.49 -8.99
N ALA A 68 -3.78 6.05 -7.89
CA ALA A 68 -3.97 4.62 -7.60
C ALA A 68 -4.76 3.91 -8.71
N ARG A 69 -5.79 4.60 -9.26
CA ARG A 69 -6.59 4.11 -10.39
C ARG A 69 -5.72 3.95 -11.64
N GLY A 70 -5.04 5.02 -12.06
CA GLY A 70 -4.20 5.01 -13.26
C GLY A 70 -3.02 4.05 -13.16
N PHE A 71 -2.44 3.88 -11.96
CA PHE A 71 -1.40 2.91 -11.68
C PHE A 71 -1.89 1.47 -11.93
N CYS A 72 -3.03 1.10 -11.38
CA CYS A 72 -3.61 -0.22 -11.56
C CYS A 72 -4.02 -0.48 -13.02
N GLU A 73 -4.62 0.53 -13.69
CA GLU A 73 -5.02 0.44 -15.09
C GLU A 73 -3.82 0.17 -16.01
N LYS A 74 -2.70 0.86 -15.81
CA LYS A 74 -1.47 0.65 -16.61
C LYS A 74 -0.88 -0.76 -16.46
N LEU A 75 -1.06 -1.38 -15.30
CA LEU A 75 -0.57 -2.73 -15.02
C LEU A 75 -1.62 -3.84 -15.21
N GLY A 76 -2.85 -3.51 -15.57
CA GLY A 76 -3.94 -4.48 -15.70
C GLY A 76 -4.45 -5.04 -14.36
N ILE A 77 -4.04 -4.46 -13.23
CA ILE A 77 -4.42 -4.93 -11.89
C ILE A 77 -5.89 -4.59 -11.62
N SER A 78 -6.67 -5.58 -11.20
CA SER A 78 -8.06 -5.37 -10.77
C SER A 78 -8.10 -4.36 -9.61
N HIS A 79 -8.79 -3.23 -9.81
CA HIS A 79 -8.84 -2.14 -8.84
C HIS A 79 -10.28 -1.72 -8.54
N LYS A 80 -10.58 -1.51 -7.26
CA LYS A 80 -11.86 -0.99 -6.81
C LYS A 80 -11.66 0.19 -5.87
N VAL A 81 -12.46 1.23 -6.06
CA VAL A 81 -12.55 2.35 -5.11
C VAL A 81 -13.76 2.11 -4.20
N GLN A 82 -13.52 2.12 -2.89
CA GLN A 82 -14.54 1.91 -1.86
C GLN A 82 -14.83 3.22 -1.16
N ASP A 83 -16.08 3.70 -1.27
CA ASP A 83 -16.54 4.84 -0.49
C ASP A 83 -16.64 4.46 1.00
N VAL A 84 -15.96 5.24 1.83
CA VAL A 84 -15.94 5.12 3.29
C VAL A 84 -16.40 6.41 3.96
N SER A 85 -17.19 7.23 3.29
CA SER A 85 -17.71 8.51 3.82
C SER A 85 -18.54 8.35 5.10
N PHE A 86 -19.04 7.14 5.36
CA PHE A 86 -19.76 6.79 6.59
C PHE A 86 -18.92 6.94 7.87
N ILE A 87 -17.58 7.05 7.76
CA ILE A 87 -16.70 7.26 8.92
C ILE A 87 -16.71 8.71 9.43
N MET A 88 -17.32 9.66 8.69
CA MET A 88 -17.35 11.09 9.07
C MET A 88 -17.75 11.31 10.53
N PRO A 89 -18.85 10.75 11.03
CA PRO A 89 -19.26 10.98 12.42
C PRO A 89 -18.21 10.51 13.45
N VAL A 90 -17.42 9.47 13.09
CA VAL A 90 -16.38 8.91 13.98
C VAL A 90 -15.19 9.85 14.15
N ILE A 91 -14.95 10.76 13.18
CA ILE A 91 -13.77 11.63 13.15
C ILE A 91 -14.10 13.11 13.40
N GLU A 92 -15.36 13.52 13.31
CA GLU A 92 -15.81 14.90 13.54
C GLU A 92 -15.51 15.37 14.97
N ASP A 93 -15.72 14.52 15.98
CA ASP A 93 -15.46 14.82 17.38
C ASP A 93 -13.95 14.89 17.74
N ASN A 94 -13.06 14.59 16.76
CA ASN A 94 -11.61 14.65 16.88
C ASN A 94 -11.04 14.08 18.21
N PRO A 95 -11.39 12.84 18.61
CA PRO A 95 -10.88 12.24 19.83
C PRO A 95 -9.36 12.03 19.78
N THR A 96 -8.71 11.92 20.95
CA THR A 96 -7.25 11.72 21.05
C THR A 96 -6.74 10.48 20.31
N ASP A 97 -7.58 9.46 20.15
CA ASP A 97 -7.33 8.22 19.44
C ASP A 97 -8.04 8.14 18.07
N ARG A 98 -8.39 9.31 17.51
CA ARG A 98 -9.04 9.44 16.19
C ARG A 98 -8.44 8.52 15.12
N CYS A 99 -7.10 8.45 15.05
CA CYS A 99 -6.40 7.62 14.06
C CYS A 99 -6.72 6.12 14.22
N TYR A 100 -6.92 5.65 15.45
CA TYR A 100 -7.34 4.28 15.71
C TYR A 100 -8.76 4.04 15.21
N HIS A 101 -9.73 4.87 15.61
CA HIS A 101 -11.14 4.70 15.22
C HIS A 101 -11.34 4.83 13.72
N CYS A 102 -10.66 5.79 13.08
CA CYS A 102 -10.69 5.99 11.63
C CYS A 102 -10.15 4.74 10.90
N LYS A 103 -8.94 4.28 11.24
CA LYS A 103 -8.37 3.08 10.63
C LYS A 103 -9.22 1.84 10.91
N LYS A 104 -9.71 1.66 12.13
CA LYS A 104 -10.54 0.51 12.48
C LYS A 104 -11.82 0.46 11.63
N ALA A 105 -12.52 1.59 11.48
CA ALA A 105 -13.73 1.65 10.66
C ALA A 105 -13.46 1.38 9.18
N ILE A 106 -12.44 2.03 8.59
CA ILE A 106 -12.06 1.82 7.20
C ILE A 106 -11.65 0.37 6.95
N PHE A 107 -10.67 -0.12 7.71
CA PHE A 107 -10.12 -1.46 7.47
C PHE A 107 -11.11 -2.58 7.81
N SER A 108 -12.08 -2.37 8.71
CA SER A 108 -13.18 -3.33 8.90
C SER A 108 -13.98 -3.55 7.62
N GLU A 109 -14.28 -2.49 6.87
CA GLU A 109 -14.96 -2.61 5.57
C GLU A 109 -14.06 -3.31 4.53
N LEU A 110 -12.77 -2.94 4.47
CA LEU A 110 -11.84 -3.55 3.53
C LEU A 110 -11.61 -5.05 3.81
N VAL A 111 -11.55 -5.45 5.09
CA VAL A 111 -11.45 -6.86 5.51
C VAL A 111 -12.66 -7.66 5.03
N GLN A 112 -13.88 -7.14 5.22
CA GLN A 112 -15.07 -7.82 4.73
C GLN A 112 -14.99 -8.07 3.22
N ARG A 113 -14.51 -7.09 2.46
CA ARG A 113 -14.31 -7.23 1.01
C ARG A 113 -13.29 -8.30 0.67
N ALA A 114 -12.15 -8.32 1.37
CA ALA A 114 -11.12 -9.34 1.16
C ALA A 114 -11.64 -10.75 1.48
N GLN A 115 -12.37 -10.91 2.57
CA GLN A 115 -12.98 -12.18 2.96
C GLN A 115 -13.99 -12.70 1.92
N MET A 116 -14.81 -11.81 1.35
CA MET A 116 -15.79 -12.18 0.32
C MET A 116 -15.16 -12.76 -0.94
N VAL A 117 -13.91 -12.41 -1.24
CA VAL A 117 -13.16 -12.91 -2.41
C VAL A 117 -12.06 -13.90 -2.03
N GLY A 118 -11.99 -14.31 -0.77
CA GLY A 118 -11.01 -15.30 -0.30
C GLY A 118 -9.57 -14.81 -0.33
N SER A 119 -9.35 -13.50 -0.24
CA SER A 119 -8.01 -12.87 -0.31
C SER A 119 -7.50 -12.45 1.07
N VAL A 120 -6.19 -12.47 1.26
CA VAL A 120 -5.52 -11.80 2.38
C VAL A 120 -5.54 -10.30 2.13
N LEU A 121 -6.02 -9.50 3.10
CA LEU A 121 -5.88 -8.04 3.04
C LEU A 121 -4.50 -7.65 3.55
N ALA A 122 -3.74 -6.92 2.73
CA ALA A 122 -2.42 -6.41 3.08
C ALA A 122 -2.35 -4.89 2.97
N ASP A 123 -1.52 -4.27 3.80
CA ASP A 123 -1.24 -2.83 3.77
C ASP A 123 0.24 -2.52 3.55
N GLY A 124 0.54 -1.25 3.25
CA GLY A 124 1.90 -0.75 3.03
C GLY A 124 2.65 -0.35 4.29
N THR A 125 2.22 -0.76 5.50
CA THR A 125 2.94 -0.46 6.74
C THR A 125 4.35 -1.05 6.68
N ASN A 126 5.36 -0.21 6.95
CA ASN A 126 6.78 -0.57 6.90
C ASN A 126 7.45 -0.42 8.29
N LEU A 127 8.73 -0.80 8.40
CA LEU A 127 9.44 -0.78 9.68
C LEU A 127 9.61 0.64 10.25
N SER A 128 9.82 1.66 9.41
CA SER A 128 9.97 3.05 9.87
C SER A 128 8.70 3.61 10.51
N ASP A 129 7.52 3.04 10.23
CA ASP A 129 6.26 3.46 10.84
C ASP A 129 6.15 3.04 12.30
N MET A 130 7.03 2.15 12.78
CA MET A 130 7.03 1.64 14.17
C MET A 130 7.72 2.58 15.16
N ASP A 131 8.53 3.53 14.67
CA ASP A 131 9.28 4.47 15.53
C ASP A 131 8.38 5.54 16.16
N ASP A 132 7.16 5.73 15.63
CA ASP A 132 6.16 6.66 16.14
C ASP A 132 5.02 5.92 16.86
N TYR A 133 4.57 6.46 18.00
CA TYR A 133 3.33 6.02 18.63
C TYR A 133 2.14 6.34 17.73
N ARG A 134 1.71 5.35 16.94
CA ARG A 134 0.56 5.47 16.03
C ARG A 134 -0.60 4.59 16.49
N PRO A 135 -1.61 5.16 17.16
CA PRO A 135 -2.80 4.40 17.61
C PRO A 135 -3.45 3.56 16.51
N GLY A 136 -3.32 4.01 15.24
CA GLY A 136 -3.85 3.29 14.08
C GLY A 136 -3.22 1.92 13.82
N HIS A 137 -1.98 1.65 14.26
CA HIS A 137 -1.36 0.32 14.08
C HIS A 137 -2.07 -0.76 14.90
N ARG A 138 -2.52 -0.41 16.12
CA ARG A 138 -3.33 -1.31 16.95
C ARG A 138 -4.61 -1.77 16.22
N ALA A 139 -5.25 -0.87 15.47
CA ALA A 139 -6.44 -1.22 14.70
C ALA A 139 -6.14 -2.26 13.61
N LEU A 140 -5.00 -2.14 12.92
CA LEU A 140 -4.57 -3.09 11.88
C LEU A 140 -4.28 -4.47 12.48
N GLU A 141 -3.57 -4.52 13.62
CA GLU A 141 -3.26 -5.76 14.34
C GLU A 141 -4.52 -6.46 14.84
N GLU A 142 -5.47 -5.72 15.45
CA GLU A 142 -6.75 -6.26 15.91
C GLU A 142 -7.61 -6.84 14.78
N LEU A 143 -7.49 -6.29 13.57
CA LEU A 143 -8.21 -6.74 12.38
C LEU A 143 -7.47 -7.83 11.58
N GLY A 144 -6.26 -8.21 12.01
CA GLY A 144 -5.46 -9.23 11.34
C GLY A 144 -5.00 -8.83 9.93
N ILE A 145 -4.74 -7.51 9.72
CA ILE A 145 -4.21 -7.01 8.46
C ILE A 145 -2.76 -7.44 8.30
N ALA A 146 -2.42 -8.04 7.16
CA ALA A 146 -1.04 -8.39 6.86
C ALA A 146 -0.23 -7.12 6.52
N SER A 147 0.96 -7.01 7.08
CA SER A 147 1.90 -5.90 6.82
C SER A 147 3.24 -6.46 6.32
N PRO A 148 3.30 -6.99 5.08
CA PRO A 148 4.44 -7.76 4.59
C PRO A 148 5.75 -6.96 4.58
N LEU A 149 5.69 -5.65 4.34
CA LEU A 149 6.88 -4.78 4.33
C LEU A 149 7.48 -4.66 5.73
N LYS A 150 6.62 -4.52 6.77
CA LYS A 150 7.04 -4.53 8.17
C LYS A 150 7.63 -5.90 8.55
N GLU A 151 6.98 -6.98 8.17
CA GLU A 151 7.41 -8.36 8.46
C GLU A 151 8.75 -8.70 7.78
N ALA A 152 9.00 -8.17 6.59
CA ALA A 152 10.28 -8.28 5.89
C ALA A 152 11.37 -7.34 6.46
N GLY A 153 11.01 -6.44 7.39
CA GLY A 153 11.93 -5.47 7.99
C GLY A 153 12.35 -4.34 7.06
N LEU A 154 11.53 -4.02 6.05
CA LEU A 154 11.81 -2.94 5.10
C LEU A 154 11.53 -1.57 5.73
N THR A 155 12.48 -0.66 5.58
CA THR A 155 12.37 0.75 5.95
C THR A 155 11.93 1.60 4.75
N LYS A 156 11.41 2.81 5.00
CA LYS A 156 10.98 3.72 3.92
C LYS A 156 12.11 4.10 2.94
N PRO A 157 13.35 4.37 3.36
CA PRO A 157 14.47 4.56 2.42
C PRO A 157 14.74 3.34 1.55
N GLU A 158 14.71 2.14 2.13
CA GLU A 158 14.93 0.88 1.39
C GLU A 158 13.81 0.61 0.37
N ILE A 159 12.57 0.93 0.71
CA ILE A 159 11.43 0.84 -0.22
C ILE A 159 11.62 1.77 -1.41
N ARG A 160 12.02 3.03 -1.18
CA ARG A 160 12.32 3.98 -2.27
C ARG A 160 13.45 3.47 -3.17
N GLN A 161 14.51 2.92 -2.58
CA GLN A 161 15.61 2.31 -3.34
C GLN A 161 15.15 1.11 -4.17
N ALA A 162 14.33 0.25 -3.59
CA ALA A 162 13.79 -0.92 -4.29
C ALA A 162 12.85 -0.54 -5.44
N LEU A 163 12.02 0.51 -5.29
CA LEU A 163 11.19 1.05 -6.38
C LEU A 163 12.05 1.52 -7.55
N HIS A 164 13.14 2.24 -7.25
CA HIS A 164 14.08 2.69 -8.30
C HIS A 164 14.68 1.50 -9.06
N MET A 165 15.12 0.47 -8.34
CA MET A 165 15.65 -0.76 -8.95
C MET A 165 14.61 -1.45 -9.86
N ILE A 166 13.35 -1.55 -9.40
CA ILE A 166 12.25 -2.11 -10.20
C ILE A 166 12.04 -1.31 -11.49
N ALA A 167 12.06 0.02 -11.39
CA ALA A 167 11.88 0.90 -12.54
C ALA A 167 13.01 0.77 -13.58
N GLU A 168 14.26 0.51 -13.13
CA GLU A 168 15.39 0.27 -14.03
C GLU A 168 15.26 -1.07 -14.79
N GLU A 169 14.64 -2.07 -14.17
CA GLU A 169 14.50 -3.42 -14.72
C GLU A 169 13.24 -3.59 -15.61
N ASP A 170 12.17 -2.84 -15.33
CA ASP A 170 10.86 -3.00 -15.98
C ASP A 170 10.26 -1.65 -16.39
N SER A 171 10.30 -1.36 -17.68
CA SER A 171 9.81 -0.11 -18.24
C SER A 171 8.28 0.05 -18.17
N ALA A 172 7.53 -1.05 -18.16
CA ALA A 172 6.07 -1.00 -18.02
C ALA A 172 5.70 -0.54 -16.60
N ILE A 173 6.32 -1.15 -15.60
CA ILE A 173 6.16 -0.74 -14.20
C ILE A 173 6.70 0.68 -13.98
N ALA A 174 7.86 1.02 -14.56
CA ALA A 174 8.42 2.37 -14.47
C ALA A 174 7.42 3.44 -14.94
N SER A 175 6.72 3.18 -16.04
CA SER A 175 5.70 4.11 -16.55
C SER A 175 4.51 4.29 -15.60
N ALA A 176 4.17 3.26 -14.84
CA ALA A 176 3.10 3.30 -13.85
C ALA A 176 3.49 4.08 -12.58
N PHE A 177 4.79 4.23 -12.30
CA PHE A 177 5.30 4.99 -11.16
C PHE A 177 5.28 6.51 -11.35
N MET A 178 4.99 7.00 -12.55
CA MET A 178 4.95 8.44 -12.81
C MET A 178 3.67 9.07 -12.25
N ILE A 179 3.84 10.09 -11.42
CA ILE A 179 2.77 10.91 -10.86
C ILE A 179 2.78 12.30 -11.51
N THR A 180 1.60 12.91 -11.63
CA THR A 180 1.49 14.32 -12.03
C THR A 180 1.20 15.15 -10.79
N THR A 181 2.01 16.15 -10.54
CA THR A 181 1.84 17.08 -9.42
C THR A 181 0.69 18.06 -9.70
N PRO A 182 0.15 18.75 -8.68
CA PRO A 182 -0.85 19.80 -8.89
C PRO A 182 -0.36 20.94 -9.77
N SER A 183 0.95 21.17 -9.90
CA SER A 183 1.55 22.15 -10.84
C SER A 183 1.58 21.66 -12.27
N GLY A 184 1.25 20.40 -12.53
CA GLY A 184 1.30 19.76 -13.85
C GLY A 184 2.63 19.11 -14.22
N ASP A 185 3.63 19.14 -13.31
CA ASP A 185 4.91 18.48 -13.54
C ASP A 185 4.76 16.98 -13.34
N THR A 186 5.57 16.20 -14.05
CA THR A 186 5.59 14.74 -13.90
C THR A 186 6.87 14.33 -13.19
N MET A 187 6.73 13.51 -12.14
CA MET A 187 7.85 12.99 -11.36
C MET A 187 7.61 11.52 -10.98
N PRO A 188 8.66 10.74 -10.71
CA PRO A 188 8.48 9.38 -10.20
C PRO A 188 7.99 9.41 -8.74
N ILE A 189 7.17 8.41 -8.37
CA ILE A 189 6.52 8.36 -7.05
C ILE A 189 7.53 8.32 -5.88
N TRP A 190 8.72 7.76 -6.07
CA TRP A 190 9.73 7.72 -5.00
C TRP A 190 10.34 9.09 -4.67
N GLU A 191 10.12 10.09 -5.50
CA GLU A 191 10.50 11.50 -5.23
C GLU A 191 9.39 12.28 -4.54
N LYS A 192 8.18 11.71 -4.40
CA LYS A 192 7.08 12.33 -3.66
C LYS A 192 7.53 12.57 -2.20
N PRO A 193 7.39 13.80 -1.68
CA PRO A 193 7.82 14.19 -0.33
C PRO A 193 7.23 13.34 0.79
#